data_5ad37f3384326b656fda2508fd9f4c76
#
_entry.id   5ad37f3384326b656fda2508fd9f4c76
#
_cell.length_a   1.000
_cell.length_b   1.000
_cell.length_c   1.000
_cell.angle_alpha   90.00
_cell.angle_beta   90.00
_cell.angle_gamma   90.00
#
_symmetry.space_group_name_H-M   'P 1'
#
loop_
_entity.id
_entity.type
_entity.pdbx_description
1 polymer ?
#
loop_
_entity_poly.entity_id
_entity_poly.type
_entity_poly.pdbx_seq_one_letter_code
_entity_poly.pdbx_strand_id
1 'polypeptide(L)'
;MSKHSTSALTMRDALYEAPGPKTKRKIMVGTAVSAVVVACILLAILGRFYATGQLDPRYWTFFLEWSTWRFLLQGFAGTVRVALTAGAISLVLGMLLMLGRVSKIKPLSAACRVVIDFFRGVPSLLLIYFFFLVVPQYGIKMSSFWMLTLPVALAASGVLAEVFRAGVNAVPRGQVEAAMSIGLSPAKTMRKIVLPQAVRYVIPSLISQLVVVVKDTTVAYVVSYPDLMQNARVLITSYDALVSVYFTIALIYILINYAINKA
;
A
#
# COMPACT_ATOMS: atom_id res chain seq x y z
N MET A 1 -4.87 23.77 54.75
CA MET A 1 -4.05 22.55 54.50
C MET A 1 -4.57 21.89 53.21
N SER A 2 -3.92 22.21 52.09
CA SER A 2 -4.28 21.65 50.79
C SER A 2 -3.49 20.37 50.55
N LYS A 3 -4.19 19.21 50.45
CA LYS A 3 -3.59 17.92 50.09
C LYS A 3 -3.26 17.95 48.58
N HIS A 4 -2.00 18.21 48.22
CA HIS A 4 -1.50 17.85 46.92
C HIS A 4 -1.48 16.32 46.79
N SER A 5 -2.42 15.77 46.05
CA SER A 5 -2.37 14.39 45.58
C SER A 5 -1.22 14.29 44.57
N THR A 6 -0.11 13.74 44.98
CA THR A 6 0.95 13.26 44.09
C THR A 6 0.41 12.05 43.37
N SER A 7 -0.23 12.29 42.19
CA SER A 7 -0.50 11.21 41.26
C SER A 7 0.86 10.64 40.84
N ALA A 8 1.10 9.36 41.13
CA ALA A 8 2.27 8.64 40.67
C ALA A 8 2.37 8.81 39.13
N LEU A 9 3.43 9.50 38.69
CA LEU A 9 3.75 9.61 37.28
C LEU A 9 3.85 8.19 36.70
N THR A 10 3.00 7.87 35.72
CA THR A 10 3.10 6.59 35.06
C THR A 10 4.41 6.54 34.26
N MET A 11 4.97 5.34 34.03
CA MET A 11 6.17 5.16 33.21
C MET A 11 6.01 5.80 31.83
N ARG A 12 4.77 5.89 31.34
CA ARG A 12 4.38 6.57 30.12
C ARG A 12 4.57 8.10 30.22
N ASP A 13 4.21 8.71 31.36
CA ASP A 13 4.35 10.14 31.60
C ASP A 13 5.84 10.55 31.75
N ALA A 14 6.68 9.65 32.27
CA ALA A 14 8.13 9.85 32.37
C ALA A 14 8.83 9.74 30.99
N LEU A 15 8.31 8.93 30.07
CA LEU A 15 8.86 8.77 28.72
C LEU A 15 8.35 9.83 27.74
N TYR A 16 7.18 10.41 27.99
CA TYR A 16 6.55 11.44 27.15
C TYR A 16 6.27 12.70 27.97
N GLU A 17 7.33 13.33 28.49
CA GLU A 17 7.19 14.65 29.09
C GLU A 17 6.53 15.61 28.11
N ALA A 18 5.40 16.19 28.52
CA ALA A 18 4.74 17.21 27.72
C ALA A 18 5.75 18.36 27.46
N PRO A 19 5.95 18.78 26.21
CA PRO A 19 6.94 19.78 25.89
C PRO A 19 6.72 21.04 26.72
N GLY A 20 7.77 21.51 27.39
CA GLY A 20 7.74 22.71 28.21
C GLY A 20 7.35 23.96 27.39
N PRO A 21 6.97 25.08 28.04
CA PRO A 21 6.43 26.26 27.37
C PRO A 21 7.37 26.83 26.28
N LYS A 22 8.68 26.80 26.49
CA LYS A 22 9.66 27.19 25.46
C LYS A 22 9.67 26.29 24.25
N THR A 23 9.56 24.98 24.46
CA THR A 23 9.50 23.96 23.39
C THR A 23 8.16 24.05 22.63
N LYS A 24 7.03 24.25 23.34
CA LYS A 24 5.71 24.49 22.71
C LYS A 24 5.75 25.71 21.79
N ARG A 25 6.36 26.83 22.24
CA ARG A 25 6.51 28.03 21.41
C ARG A 25 7.38 27.77 20.18
N LYS A 26 8.49 27.03 20.30
CA LYS A 26 9.33 26.67 19.15
C LYS A 26 8.56 25.78 18.15
N ILE A 27 7.79 24.79 18.65
CA ILE A 27 6.95 23.92 17.81
C ILE A 27 5.89 24.78 17.09
N MET A 28 5.19 25.66 17.81
CA MET A 28 4.17 26.52 17.23
C MET A 28 4.73 27.46 16.14
N VAL A 29 5.89 28.10 16.42
CA VAL A 29 6.57 28.94 15.42
C VAL A 29 7.04 28.09 14.23
N GLY A 30 7.63 26.93 14.46
CA GLY A 30 8.05 26.02 13.38
C GLY A 30 6.86 25.57 12.52
N THR A 31 5.74 25.21 13.14
CA THR A 31 4.50 24.84 12.43
C THR A 31 3.94 26.01 11.62
N ALA A 32 3.91 27.23 12.21
CA ALA A 32 3.44 28.42 11.49
C ALA A 32 4.34 28.75 10.29
N VAL A 33 5.67 28.72 10.47
CA VAL A 33 6.62 28.93 9.36
C VAL A 33 6.44 27.87 8.28
N SER A 34 6.33 26.59 8.65
CA SER A 34 6.09 25.51 7.68
C SER A 34 4.78 25.69 6.93
N ALA A 35 3.69 26.10 7.63
CA ALA A 35 2.40 26.37 7.00
C ALA A 35 2.48 27.54 6.01
N VAL A 36 3.18 28.62 6.37
CA VAL A 36 3.41 29.76 5.46
C VAL A 36 4.22 29.34 4.24
N VAL A 37 5.29 28.58 4.41
CA VAL A 37 6.12 28.08 3.30
C VAL A 37 5.28 27.21 2.36
N VAL A 38 4.50 26.27 2.90
CA VAL A 38 3.61 25.42 2.10
C VAL A 38 2.56 26.26 1.36
N ALA A 39 1.95 27.24 2.03
CA ALA A 39 0.98 28.16 1.39
C ALA A 39 1.62 28.97 0.26
N CYS A 40 2.83 29.50 0.45
CA CYS A 40 3.56 30.23 -0.59
C CYS A 40 3.88 29.33 -1.80
N ILE A 41 4.29 28.09 -1.57
CA ILE A 41 4.55 27.12 -2.65
C ILE A 41 3.26 26.82 -3.42
N LEU A 42 2.14 26.56 -2.72
CA LEU A 42 0.86 26.30 -3.36
C LEU A 42 0.37 27.51 -4.18
N LEU A 43 0.48 28.73 -3.64
CA LEU A 43 0.13 29.95 -4.36
C LEU A 43 1.03 30.17 -5.59
N ALA A 44 2.32 29.91 -5.50
CA ALA A 44 3.24 29.99 -6.63
C ALA A 44 2.87 28.98 -7.74
N ILE A 45 2.51 27.73 -7.37
CA ILE A 45 2.06 26.69 -8.31
C ILE A 45 0.74 27.12 -8.97
N LEU A 46 -0.25 27.59 -8.20
CA LEU A 46 -1.52 28.05 -8.73
C LEU A 46 -1.34 29.28 -9.65
N GLY A 47 -0.50 30.23 -9.24
CA GLY A 47 -0.15 31.38 -10.06
C GLY A 47 0.50 30.97 -11.39
N ARG A 48 1.38 29.95 -11.35
CA ARG A 48 1.99 29.39 -12.57
C ARG A 48 0.94 28.74 -13.47
N PHE A 49 0.02 27.93 -12.92
CA PHE A 49 -1.05 27.31 -13.69
C PHE A 49 -2.00 28.35 -14.30
N TYR A 50 -2.30 29.40 -13.57
CA TYR A 50 -3.08 30.52 -14.09
C TYR A 50 -2.36 31.24 -15.24
N ALA A 51 -1.09 31.60 -15.05
CA ALA A 51 -0.28 32.30 -16.06
C ALA A 51 -0.05 31.46 -17.33
N THR A 52 -0.05 30.11 -17.23
CA THR A 52 0.11 29.20 -18.38
C THR A 52 -1.23 28.76 -18.98
N GLY A 53 -2.37 29.32 -18.51
CA GLY A 53 -3.71 28.98 -19.00
C GLY A 53 -4.21 27.58 -18.64
N GLN A 54 -3.52 26.85 -17.74
CA GLN A 54 -3.91 25.49 -17.36
C GLN A 54 -5.22 25.44 -16.54
N LEU A 55 -5.67 26.55 -16.01
CA LEU A 55 -6.94 26.69 -15.31
C LEU A 55 -8.10 27.14 -16.23
N ASP A 56 -7.86 27.25 -17.54
CA ASP A 56 -8.88 27.63 -18.50
C ASP A 56 -10.06 26.63 -18.44
N PRO A 57 -11.32 27.12 -18.47
CA PRO A 57 -12.52 26.27 -18.46
C PRO A 57 -12.53 25.15 -19.49
N ARG A 58 -11.91 25.32 -20.66
CA ARG A 58 -11.82 24.30 -21.71
C ARG A 58 -11.18 22.98 -21.20
N TYR A 59 -10.28 23.04 -20.23
CA TYR A 59 -9.63 21.85 -19.66
C TYR A 59 -10.45 21.17 -18.55
N TRP A 60 -11.64 21.72 -18.22
CA TRP A 60 -12.49 21.22 -17.14
C TRP A 60 -13.89 20.85 -17.61
N THR A 61 -14.38 21.43 -18.73
CA THR A 61 -15.76 21.29 -19.19
C THR A 61 -16.13 19.84 -19.56
N PHE A 62 -15.17 19.04 -20.07
CA PHE A 62 -15.46 17.63 -20.40
C PHE A 62 -15.76 16.76 -19.17
N PHE A 63 -15.40 17.20 -17.95
CA PHE A 63 -15.83 16.53 -16.72
C PHE A 63 -17.33 16.73 -16.41
N LEU A 64 -18.01 17.65 -17.07
CA LEU A 64 -19.47 17.79 -16.98
C LEU A 64 -20.22 16.72 -17.80
N GLU A 65 -19.52 16.04 -18.69
CA GLU A 65 -20.07 15.00 -19.52
C GLU A 65 -20.11 13.66 -18.78
N TRP A 66 -21.27 12.98 -18.85
CA TRP A 66 -21.40 11.63 -18.28
C TRP A 66 -20.50 10.58 -18.96
N SER A 67 -20.21 10.75 -20.23
CA SER A 67 -19.27 9.93 -21.01
C SER A 67 -17.89 9.85 -20.36
N THR A 68 -17.37 10.96 -19.89
CA THR A 68 -16.07 11.05 -19.18
C THR A 68 -16.08 10.26 -17.88
N TRP A 69 -17.09 10.42 -17.05
CA TRP A 69 -17.21 9.67 -15.80
C TRP A 69 -17.43 8.19 -16.02
N ARG A 70 -18.24 7.81 -17.01
CA ARG A 70 -18.41 6.42 -17.39
C ARG A 70 -17.08 5.77 -17.80
N PHE A 71 -16.28 6.49 -18.58
CA PHE A 71 -14.95 6.03 -19.00
C PHE A 71 -13.98 5.88 -17.82
N LEU A 72 -13.96 6.84 -16.89
CA LEU A 72 -13.16 6.74 -15.66
C LEU A 72 -13.65 5.62 -14.73
N LEU A 73 -14.95 5.41 -14.60
CA LEU A 73 -15.52 4.30 -13.81
C LEU A 73 -15.17 2.92 -14.40
N GLN A 74 -15.11 2.79 -15.72
CA GLN A 74 -14.60 1.57 -16.36
C GLN A 74 -13.14 1.33 -16.01
N GLY A 75 -12.30 2.36 -16.07
CA GLY A 75 -10.91 2.28 -15.63
C GLY A 75 -10.78 1.95 -14.13
N PHE A 76 -11.62 2.55 -13.28
CA PHE A 76 -11.69 2.23 -11.87
C PHE A 76 -12.04 0.75 -11.61
N ALA A 77 -13.02 0.21 -12.34
CA ALA A 77 -13.35 -1.22 -12.27
C ALA A 77 -12.15 -2.10 -12.67
N GLY A 78 -11.36 -1.68 -13.68
CA GLY A 78 -10.11 -2.31 -14.06
C GLY A 78 -9.09 -2.32 -12.91
N THR A 79 -8.87 -1.17 -12.27
CA THR A 79 -8.01 -1.02 -11.09
C THR A 79 -8.44 -1.97 -9.97
N VAL A 80 -9.73 -1.98 -9.61
CA VAL A 80 -10.28 -2.85 -8.56
C VAL A 80 -10.08 -4.32 -8.89
N ARG A 81 -10.34 -4.72 -10.14
CA ARG A 81 -10.17 -6.10 -10.59
C ARG A 81 -8.73 -6.58 -10.43
N VAL A 82 -7.74 -5.79 -10.87
CA VAL A 82 -6.32 -6.13 -10.69
C VAL A 82 -5.94 -6.15 -9.22
N ALA A 83 -6.32 -5.12 -8.46
CA ALA A 83 -5.96 -5.01 -7.05
C ALA A 83 -6.51 -6.17 -6.21
N LEU A 84 -7.77 -6.56 -6.41
CA LEU A 84 -8.37 -7.70 -5.71
C LEU A 84 -7.72 -9.03 -6.11
N THR A 85 -7.48 -9.22 -7.41
CA THR A 85 -6.86 -10.47 -7.89
C THR A 85 -5.40 -10.57 -7.44
N ALA A 86 -4.61 -9.52 -7.61
CA ALA A 86 -3.21 -9.48 -7.13
C ALA A 86 -3.14 -9.60 -5.60
N GLY A 87 -4.03 -8.92 -4.89
CA GLY A 87 -4.15 -9.01 -3.44
C GLY A 87 -4.45 -10.45 -2.97
N ALA A 88 -5.43 -11.12 -3.57
CA ALA A 88 -5.77 -12.49 -3.23
C ALA A 88 -4.60 -13.46 -3.51
N ILE A 89 -3.97 -13.36 -4.68
CA ILE A 89 -2.80 -14.19 -5.03
C ILE A 89 -1.65 -13.92 -4.04
N SER A 90 -1.36 -12.65 -3.74
CA SER A 90 -0.26 -12.28 -2.85
C SER A 90 -0.49 -12.71 -1.41
N LEU A 91 -1.73 -12.72 -0.91
CA LEU A 91 -2.07 -13.26 0.41
C LEU A 91 -1.77 -14.76 0.49
N VAL A 92 -2.19 -15.52 -0.51
CA VAL A 92 -1.95 -16.98 -0.56
C VAL A 92 -0.46 -17.27 -0.68
N LEU A 93 0.23 -16.66 -1.66
CA LEU A 93 1.66 -16.86 -1.87
C LEU A 93 2.49 -16.39 -0.66
N GLY A 94 2.17 -15.23 -0.10
CA GLY A 94 2.85 -14.69 1.08
C GLY A 94 2.71 -15.60 2.29
N MET A 95 1.52 -16.16 2.52
CA MET A 95 1.31 -17.16 3.58
C MET A 95 2.12 -18.43 3.34
N LEU A 96 2.14 -18.97 2.12
CA LEU A 96 2.91 -20.17 1.77
C LEU A 96 4.41 -19.93 1.92
N LEU A 97 4.92 -18.79 1.43
CA LEU A 97 6.33 -18.41 1.57
C LEU A 97 6.73 -18.25 3.05
N MET A 98 5.87 -17.63 3.86
CA MET A 98 6.10 -17.51 5.30
C MET A 98 6.15 -18.89 5.97
N LEU A 99 5.21 -19.78 5.69
CA LEU A 99 5.20 -21.14 6.24
C LEU A 99 6.45 -21.93 5.85
N GLY A 100 6.89 -21.82 4.60
CA GLY A 100 8.15 -22.41 4.14
C GLY A 100 9.35 -21.83 4.88
N ARG A 101 9.39 -20.52 5.09
CA ARG A 101 10.49 -19.83 5.79
C ARG A 101 10.60 -20.20 7.27
N VAL A 102 9.49 -20.45 7.97
CA VAL A 102 9.51 -20.88 9.38
C VAL A 102 9.61 -22.40 9.54
N SER A 103 9.70 -23.14 8.44
CA SER A 103 9.85 -24.59 8.44
C SER A 103 11.16 -25.02 9.09
N LYS A 104 11.15 -26.19 9.76
CA LYS A 104 12.36 -26.84 10.29
C LYS A 104 13.26 -27.43 9.20
N ILE A 105 12.76 -27.56 7.97
CA ILE A 105 13.51 -28.07 6.80
C ILE A 105 14.41 -26.95 6.30
N LYS A 106 15.70 -27.00 6.65
CA LYS A 106 16.68 -25.94 6.34
C LYS A 106 16.74 -25.54 4.87
N PRO A 107 16.79 -26.46 3.87
CA PRO A 107 16.82 -26.08 2.46
C PRO A 107 15.56 -25.33 2.04
N LEU A 108 14.37 -25.77 2.49
CA LEU A 108 13.10 -25.09 2.19
C LEU A 108 13.08 -23.68 2.79
N SER A 109 13.50 -23.55 4.05
CA SER A 109 13.55 -22.25 4.72
C SER A 109 14.52 -21.28 4.02
N ALA A 110 15.68 -21.78 3.58
CA ALA A 110 16.66 -20.99 2.82
C ALA A 110 16.12 -20.56 1.45
N ALA A 111 15.51 -21.47 0.70
CA ALA A 111 14.91 -21.16 -0.60
C ALA A 111 13.79 -20.11 -0.48
N CYS A 112 12.86 -20.28 0.49
CA CYS A 112 11.82 -19.31 0.74
C CYS A 112 12.38 -17.95 1.13
N ARG A 113 13.47 -17.88 1.92
CA ARG A 113 14.15 -16.63 2.25
C ARG A 113 14.63 -15.90 0.99
N VAL A 114 15.36 -16.62 0.12
CA VAL A 114 15.89 -16.02 -1.12
C VAL A 114 14.76 -15.47 -1.99
N VAL A 115 13.68 -16.23 -2.16
CA VAL A 115 12.51 -15.82 -2.94
C VAL A 115 11.83 -14.57 -2.32
N ILE A 116 11.63 -14.55 -1.01
CA ILE A 116 11.06 -13.42 -0.30
C ILE A 116 11.94 -12.16 -0.46
N ASP A 117 13.25 -12.31 -0.21
CA ASP A 117 14.19 -11.19 -0.27
C ASP A 117 14.30 -10.66 -1.71
N PHE A 118 14.25 -11.53 -2.73
CA PHE A 118 14.21 -11.14 -4.13
C PHE A 118 12.98 -10.29 -4.46
N PHE A 119 11.76 -10.78 -4.19
CA PHE A 119 10.54 -10.03 -4.54
C PHE A 119 10.35 -8.75 -3.72
N ARG A 120 10.93 -8.66 -2.53
CA ARG A 120 10.96 -7.42 -1.75
C ARG A 120 11.98 -6.41 -2.25
N GLY A 121 13.08 -6.89 -2.81
CA GLY A 121 14.18 -6.05 -3.28
C GLY A 121 13.96 -5.52 -4.71
N VAL A 122 13.20 -6.22 -5.53
CA VAL A 122 12.96 -5.82 -6.92
C VAL A 122 11.76 -4.86 -6.99
N PRO A 123 11.93 -3.65 -7.60
CA PRO A 123 10.82 -2.74 -7.82
C PRO A 123 9.72 -3.39 -8.68
N SER A 124 8.45 -3.24 -8.27
CA SER A 124 7.28 -3.81 -8.99
C SER A 124 7.25 -3.41 -10.47
N LEU A 125 7.62 -2.18 -10.79
CA LEU A 125 7.72 -1.70 -12.16
C LEU A 125 8.69 -2.51 -13.03
N LEU A 126 9.85 -2.91 -12.50
CA LEU A 126 10.81 -3.74 -13.23
C LEU A 126 10.26 -5.14 -13.49
N LEU A 127 9.53 -5.72 -12.54
CA LEU A 127 8.85 -6.99 -12.75
C LEU A 127 7.77 -6.88 -13.83
N ILE A 128 7.01 -5.77 -13.88
CA ILE A 128 6.01 -5.53 -14.92
C ILE A 128 6.69 -5.45 -16.30
N TYR A 129 7.79 -4.72 -16.42
CA TYR A 129 8.56 -4.68 -17.67
C TYR A 129 9.10 -6.05 -18.07
N PHE A 130 9.57 -6.85 -17.12
CA PHE A 130 10.00 -8.22 -17.38
C PHE A 130 8.87 -9.07 -17.96
N PHE A 131 7.68 -9.02 -17.35
CA PHE A 131 6.50 -9.76 -17.84
C PHE A 131 6.01 -9.25 -19.19
N PHE A 132 6.17 -7.96 -19.47
CA PHE A 132 5.74 -7.35 -20.73
C PHE A 132 6.72 -7.58 -21.87
N LEU A 133 8.03 -7.44 -21.62
CA LEU A 133 9.07 -7.44 -22.67
C LEU A 133 9.75 -8.79 -22.82
N VAL A 134 9.99 -9.50 -21.72
CA VAL A 134 10.84 -10.71 -21.73
C VAL A 134 10.01 -11.97 -21.84
N VAL A 135 8.95 -12.13 -21.02
CA VAL A 135 8.13 -13.34 -20.99
C VAL A 135 7.54 -13.72 -22.35
N PRO A 136 7.03 -12.77 -23.18
CA PRO A 136 6.54 -13.10 -24.52
C PRO A 136 7.60 -13.63 -25.49
N GLN A 137 8.88 -13.29 -25.30
CA GLN A 137 9.98 -13.77 -26.14
C GLN A 137 10.19 -15.29 -26.00
N TYR A 138 9.76 -15.87 -24.86
CA TYR A 138 9.77 -17.31 -24.64
C TYR A 138 8.50 -18.01 -25.12
N GLY A 139 7.67 -17.34 -25.94
CA GLY A 139 6.44 -17.89 -26.51
C GLY A 139 5.23 -17.89 -25.55
N ILE A 140 5.38 -17.33 -24.34
CA ILE A 140 4.31 -17.28 -23.34
C ILE A 140 3.43 -16.06 -23.63
N LYS A 141 2.29 -16.28 -24.28
CA LYS A 141 1.30 -15.23 -24.56
C LYS A 141 0.43 -14.98 -23.34
N MET A 142 0.39 -13.73 -22.85
CA MET A 142 -0.41 -13.32 -21.71
C MET A 142 -1.25 -12.10 -22.09
N SER A 143 -2.45 -11.98 -21.51
CA SER A 143 -3.22 -10.74 -21.61
C SER A 143 -2.59 -9.65 -20.76
N SER A 144 -2.83 -8.36 -21.11
CA SER A 144 -2.36 -7.21 -20.33
C SER A 144 -2.79 -7.26 -18.86
N PHE A 145 -3.96 -7.88 -18.57
CA PHE A 145 -4.42 -8.15 -17.21
C PHE A 145 -3.41 -9.00 -16.42
N TRP A 146 -2.94 -10.12 -16.98
CA TRP A 146 -2.01 -11.00 -16.30
C TRP A 146 -0.57 -10.46 -16.31
N MET A 147 -0.18 -9.71 -17.36
CA MET A 147 1.11 -9.02 -17.41
C MET A 147 1.25 -7.95 -16.32
N LEU A 148 0.13 -7.40 -15.83
CA LEU A 148 0.10 -6.48 -14.69
C LEU A 148 -0.08 -7.22 -13.36
N THR A 149 -1.07 -8.12 -13.29
CA THR A 149 -1.52 -8.74 -12.04
C THR A 149 -0.44 -9.64 -11.41
N LEU A 150 0.24 -10.47 -12.22
CA LEU A 150 1.24 -11.41 -11.68
C LEU A 150 2.45 -10.73 -11.07
N PRO A 151 3.15 -9.79 -11.75
CA PRO A 151 4.28 -9.11 -11.14
C PRO A 151 3.92 -8.32 -9.88
N VAL A 152 2.76 -7.66 -9.86
CA VAL A 152 2.27 -6.96 -8.67
C VAL A 152 2.00 -7.95 -7.53
N ALA A 153 1.37 -9.09 -7.83
CA ALA A 153 1.12 -10.13 -6.84
C ALA A 153 2.40 -10.74 -6.28
N LEU A 154 3.40 -10.98 -7.14
CA LEU A 154 4.70 -11.53 -6.72
C LEU A 154 5.46 -10.55 -5.83
N ALA A 155 5.55 -9.27 -6.21
CA ALA A 155 6.17 -8.24 -5.38
C ALA A 155 5.47 -8.13 -4.01
N ALA A 156 4.15 -8.04 -4.00
CA ALA A 156 3.36 -7.97 -2.78
C ALA A 156 3.50 -9.22 -1.91
N SER A 157 3.63 -10.42 -2.51
CA SER A 157 3.77 -11.69 -1.76
C SER A 157 5.03 -11.73 -0.90
N GLY A 158 6.14 -11.17 -1.37
CA GLY A 158 7.37 -11.05 -0.60
C GLY A 158 7.18 -10.18 0.66
N VAL A 159 6.51 -9.05 0.52
CA VAL A 159 6.19 -8.15 1.65
C VAL A 159 5.23 -8.83 2.62
N LEU A 160 4.16 -9.45 2.11
CA LEU A 160 3.16 -10.14 2.93
C LEU A 160 3.74 -11.34 3.68
N ALA A 161 4.70 -12.06 3.10
CA ALA A 161 5.39 -13.14 3.81
C ALA A 161 6.09 -12.64 5.08
N GLU A 162 6.73 -11.45 5.03
CA GLU A 162 7.34 -10.84 6.22
C GLU A 162 6.31 -10.29 7.21
N VAL A 163 5.21 -9.72 6.70
CA VAL A 163 4.10 -9.27 7.55
C VAL A 163 3.53 -10.46 8.35
N PHE A 164 3.24 -11.58 7.69
CA PHE A 164 2.79 -12.80 8.37
C PHE A 164 3.83 -13.35 9.35
N ARG A 165 5.11 -13.33 8.98
CA ARG A 165 6.20 -13.77 9.87
C ARG A 165 6.29 -12.87 11.12
N ALA A 166 6.13 -11.56 10.97
CA ALA A 166 6.08 -10.65 12.10
C ALA A 166 4.90 -10.96 13.03
N GLY A 167 3.74 -11.28 12.46
CA GLY A 167 2.56 -11.72 13.22
C GLY A 167 2.81 -13.01 13.99
N VAL A 168 3.44 -14.00 13.37
CA VAL A 168 3.81 -15.26 14.06
C VAL A 168 4.76 -15.00 15.23
N ASN A 169 5.74 -14.12 15.05
CA ASN A 169 6.68 -13.75 16.10
C ASN A 169 6.06 -12.90 17.23
N ALA A 170 4.94 -12.23 16.97
CA ALA A 170 4.21 -11.43 17.95
C ALA A 170 3.36 -12.27 18.91
N VAL A 171 3.09 -13.55 18.57
CA VAL A 171 2.34 -14.45 19.46
C VAL A 171 3.19 -14.77 20.71
N PRO A 172 2.66 -14.57 21.92
CA PRO A 172 3.38 -14.83 23.17
C PRO A 172 3.89 -16.27 23.24
N ARG A 173 5.15 -16.45 23.63
CA ARG A 173 5.77 -17.79 23.74
C ARG A 173 5.00 -18.75 24.65
N GLY A 174 4.41 -18.25 25.71
CA GLY A 174 3.57 -19.05 26.61
C GLY A 174 2.40 -19.75 25.92
N GLN A 175 1.85 -19.18 24.82
CA GLN A 175 0.81 -19.86 24.03
C GLN A 175 1.36 -21.12 23.32
N VAL A 176 2.58 -21.03 22.83
CA VAL A 176 3.27 -22.16 22.19
C VAL A 176 3.64 -23.24 23.23
N GLU A 177 4.19 -22.81 24.37
CA GLU A 177 4.60 -23.68 25.47
C GLU A 177 3.39 -24.42 26.06
N ALA A 178 2.29 -23.71 26.35
CA ALA A 178 1.05 -24.30 26.84
C ALA A 178 0.48 -25.33 25.85
N ALA A 179 0.47 -25.03 24.56
CA ALA A 179 -0.01 -25.93 23.53
C ALA A 179 0.86 -27.22 23.45
N MET A 180 2.17 -27.08 23.59
CA MET A 180 3.08 -28.24 23.61
C MET A 180 2.94 -29.07 24.89
N SER A 181 2.68 -28.44 26.04
CA SER A 181 2.47 -29.12 27.34
C SER A 181 1.23 -30.03 27.34
N ILE A 182 0.21 -29.71 26.55
CA ILE A 182 -0.98 -30.57 26.36
C ILE A 182 -0.81 -31.57 25.18
N GLY A 183 0.43 -31.76 24.69
CA GLY A 183 0.76 -32.81 23.69
C GLY A 183 0.48 -32.39 22.23
N LEU A 184 0.24 -31.11 21.93
CA LEU A 184 0.11 -30.68 20.53
C LEU A 184 1.46 -30.74 19.82
N SER A 185 1.50 -31.38 18.63
CA SER A 185 2.67 -31.33 17.79
C SER A 185 2.95 -29.91 17.28
N PRO A 186 4.20 -29.55 16.93
CA PRO A 186 4.55 -28.22 16.43
C PRO A 186 3.68 -27.75 15.25
N ALA A 187 3.34 -28.64 14.32
CA ALA A 187 2.47 -28.33 13.19
C ALA A 187 1.02 -28.04 13.64
N LYS A 188 0.48 -28.81 14.59
CA LYS A 188 -0.84 -28.56 15.16
C LYS A 188 -0.85 -27.26 15.97
N THR A 189 0.20 -26.98 16.74
CA THR A 189 0.39 -25.73 17.49
C THR A 189 0.40 -24.54 16.53
N MET A 190 1.21 -24.59 15.46
CA MET A 190 1.23 -23.54 14.44
C MET A 190 -0.15 -23.30 13.84
N ARG A 191 -0.83 -24.35 13.37
CA ARG A 191 -2.11 -24.24 12.67
C ARG A 191 -3.27 -23.80 13.57
N LYS A 192 -3.36 -24.36 14.81
CA LYS A 192 -4.53 -24.18 15.67
C LYS A 192 -4.41 -23.02 16.67
N ILE A 193 -3.19 -22.67 17.06
CA ILE A 193 -2.94 -21.68 18.12
C ILE A 193 -2.25 -20.44 17.54
N VAL A 194 -1.13 -20.60 16.83
CA VAL A 194 -0.28 -19.47 16.41
C VAL A 194 -0.88 -18.73 15.23
N LEU A 195 -1.20 -19.42 14.12
CA LEU A 195 -1.69 -18.75 12.91
C LEU A 195 -2.97 -17.94 13.10
N PRO A 196 -4.02 -18.43 13.81
CA PRO A 196 -5.23 -17.64 14.00
C PRO A 196 -4.98 -16.33 14.79
N GLN A 197 -4.05 -16.38 15.76
CA GLN A 197 -3.65 -15.19 16.52
C GLN A 197 -2.76 -14.27 15.69
N ALA A 198 -1.76 -14.82 15.00
CA ALA A 198 -0.84 -14.09 14.13
C ALA A 198 -1.60 -13.28 13.06
N VAL A 199 -2.59 -13.89 12.38
CA VAL A 199 -3.40 -13.20 11.37
C VAL A 199 -4.12 -11.99 11.98
N ARG A 200 -4.71 -12.13 13.18
CA ARG A 200 -5.38 -11.00 13.85
C ARG A 200 -4.43 -9.83 14.13
N TYR A 201 -3.20 -10.12 14.54
CA TYR A 201 -2.19 -9.07 14.80
C TYR A 201 -1.77 -8.31 13.56
N VAL A 202 -1.83 -8.93 12.38
CA VAL A 202 -1.36 -8.32 11.14
C VAL A 202 -2.47 -7.70 10.28
N ILE A 203 -3.75 -7.82 10.65
CA ILE A 203 -4.86 -7.22 9.90
C ILE A 203 -4.61 -5.76 9.51
N PRO A 204 -4.16 -4.85 10.40
CA PRO A 204 -3.89 -3.47 10.03
C PRO A 204 -2.80 -3.35 8.96
N SER A 205 -1.77 -4.20 9.04
CA SER A 205 -0.69 -4.24 8.04
C SER A 205 -1.17 -4.81 6.70
N LEU A 206 -2.10 -5.78 6.71
CA LEU A 206 -2.70 -6.33 5.49
C LEU A 206 -3.54 -5.27 4.76
N ILE A 207 -4.33 -4.47 5.49
CA ILE A 207 -5.08 -3.34 4.92
C ILE A 207 -4.13 -2.32 4.30
N SER A 208 -3.06 -1.95 5.02
CA SER A 208 -2.04 -1.04 4.51
C SER A 208 -1.37 -1.58 3.24
N GLN A 209 -1.11 -2.89 3.17
CA GLN A 209 -0.53 -3.51 1.98
C GLN A 209 -1.51 -3.53 0.80
N LEU A 210 -2.81 -3.67 1.04
CA LEU A 210 -3.82 -3.55 -0.03
C LEU A 210 -3.78 -2.15 -0.68
N VAL A 211 -3.60 -1.09 0.11
CA VAL A 211 -3.39 0.28 -0.40
C VAL A 211 -2.16 0.34 -1.30
N VAL A 212 -1.06 -0.32 -0.93
CA VAL A 212 0.15 -0.38 -1.76
C VAL A 212 -0.14 -1.11 -3.08
N VAL A 213 -0.82 -2.25 -3.04
CA VAL A 213 -1.23 -3.00 -4.24
C VAL A 213 -2.06 -2.13 -5.19
N VAL A 214 -3.04 -1.37 -4.67
CA VAL A 214 -3.83 -0.42 -5.47
C VAL A 214 -2.95 0.65 -6.11
N LYS A 215 -1.96 1.19 -5.39
CA LYS A 215 -1.01 2.16 -5.94
C LYS A 215 -0.12 1.53 -7.03
N ASP A 216 0.31 0.30 -6.86
CA ASP A 216 1.13 -0.40 -7.85
C ASP A 216 0.40 -0.65 -9.17
N THR A 217 -0.95 -0.66 -9.17
CA THR A 217 -1.70 -0.74 -10.45
C THR A 217 -1.58 0.52 -11.30
N THR A 218 -1.20 1.68 -10.73
CA THR A 218 -1.09 2.95 -11.49
C THR A 218 -0.09 2.89 -12.64
N VAL A 219 0.80 1.90 -12.67
CA VAL A 219 1.75 1.66 -13.77
C VAL A 219 1.19 0.75 -14.87
N ALA A 220 -0.11 0.45 -14.86
CA ALA A 220 -0.84 -0.36 -15.84
C ALA A 220 -0.68 0.14 -17.29
N TYR A 221 -0.39 1.42 -17.45
CA TYR A 221 -0.13 2.02 -18.77
C TYR A 221 1.05 1.38 -19.51
N VAL A 222 2.01 0.79 -18.79
CA VAL A 222 3.15 0.08 -19.41
C VAL A 222 2.68 -1.08 -20.27
N VAL A 223 1.65 -1.78 -19.84
CA VAL A 223 1.05 -2.95 -20.52
C VAL A 223 -0.26 -2.61 -21.22
N SER A 224 -0.60 -1.32 -21.35
CA SER A 224 -1.84 -0.81 -21.94
C SER A 224 -3.11 -1.46 -21.37
N TYR A 225 -3.08 -1.82 -20.08
CA TYR A 225 -4.27 -2.34 -19.41
C TYR A 225 -5.22 -1.19 -19.04
N PRO A 226 -6.54 -1.29 -19.36
CA PRO A 226 -7.50 -0.21 -19.13
C PRO A 226 -7.87 -0.11 -17.63
N ASP A 227 -6.94 0.45 -16.85
CA ASP A 227 -7.16 0.87 -15.47
C ASP A 227 -7.50 2.37 -15.39
N LEU A 228 -7.72 2.88 -14.18
CA LEU A 228 -8.03 4.28 -13.95
C LEU A 228 -6.93 5.22 -14.49
N MET A 229 -5.66 4.86 -14.30
CA MET A 229 -4.53 5.69 -14.74
C MET A 229 -4.34 5.66 -16.26
N GLN A 230 -4.53 4.50 -16.89
CA GLN A 230 -4.48 4.39 -18.36
C GLN A 230 -5.63 5.18 -19.00
N ASN A 231 -6.85 5.09 -18.46
CA ASN A 231 -7.99 5.87 -18.94
C ASN A 231 -7.76 7.37 -18.75
N ALA A 232 -7.14 7.78 -17.64
CA ALA A 232 -6.72 9.17 -17.44
C ALA A 232 -5.74 9.65 -18.52
N ARG A 233 -4.76 8.83 -18.88
CA ARG A 233 -3.80 9.18 -19.95
C ARG A 233 -4.48 9.35 -21.32
N VAL A 234 -5.48 8.54 -21.61
CA VAL A 234 -6.29 8.71 -22.84
C VAL A 234 -7.00 10.06 -22.81
N LEU A 235 -7.62 10.45 -21.69
CA LEU A 235 -8.25 11.77 -21.55
C LEU A 235 -7.25 12.92 -21.70
N ILE A 236 -6.07 12.81 -21.10
CA ILE A 236 -5.00 13.80 -21.24
C ILE A 236 -4.65 14.00 -22.71
N THR A 237 -4.46 12.92 -23.46
CA THR A 237 -4.10 12.99 -24.88
C THR A 237 -5.26 13.54 -25.74
N SER A 238 -6.52 13.19 -25.41
CA SER A 238 -7.69 13.57 -26.19
C SER A 238 -8.07 15.04 -26.01
N TYR A 239 -7.87 15.59 -24.78
CA TYR A 239 -8.29 16.96 -24.43
C TYR A 239 -7.14 17.92 -24.14
N ASP A 240 -5.89 17.46 -24.26
CA ASP A 240 -4.65 18.20 -23.89
C ASP A 240 -4.72 18.75 -22.44
N ALA A 241 -5.40 18.03 -21.54
CA ALA A 241 -5.84 18.46 -20.22
C ALA A 241 -5.05 17.79 -19.08
N LEU A 242 -3.71 17.97 -19.08
CA LEU A 242 -2.80 17.28 -18.16
C LEU A 242 -3.09 17.61 -16.69
N VAL A 243 -3.21 18.89 -16.36
CA VAL A 243 -3.34 19.35 -14.96
C VAL A 243 -4.70 18.94 -14.38
N SER A 244 -5.79 19.20 -15.08
CA SER A 244 -7.15 18.92 -14.61
C SER A 244 -7.38 17.41 -14.44
N VAL A 245 -6.90 16.59 -15.38
CA VAL A 245 -7.04 15.13 -15.29
C VAL A 245 -6.22 14.57 -14.16
N TYR A 246 -4.91 14.89 -14.05
CA TYR A 246 -4.10 14.38 -12.94
C TYR A 246 -4.58 14.85 -11.59
N PHE A 247 -5.08 16.07 -11.46
CA PHE A 247 -5.68 16.55 -10.22
C PHE A 247 -6.91 15.72 -9.85
N THR A 248 -7.83 15.51 -10.79
CA THR A 248 -9.04 14.70 -10.56
C THR A 248 -8.68 13.26 -10.20
N ILE A 249 -7.75 12.64 -10.92
CA ILE A 249 -7.30 11.27 -10.65
C ILE A 249 -6.61 11.16 -9.27
N ALA A 250 -5.79 12.15 -8.91
CA ALA A 250 -5.17 12.17 -7.58
C ALA A 250 -6.24 12.22 -6.46
N LEU A 251 -7.28 13.03 -6.62
CA LEU A 251 -8.40 13.06 -5.67
C LEU A 251 -9.10 11.71 -5.59
N ILE A 252 -9.37 11.05 -6.73
CA ILE A 252 -10.00 9.73 -6.76
C ILE A 252 -9.13 8.70 -6.02
N TYR A 253 -7.81 8.65 -6.28
CA TYR A 253 -6.91 7.73 -5.56
C TYR A 253 -6.82 8.04 -4.06
N ILE A 254 -6.83 9.32 -3.67
CA ILE A 254 -6.89 9.70 -2.24
C ILE A 254 -8.16 9.16 -1.60
N LEU A 255 -9.32 9.33 -2.25
CA LEU A 255 -10.60 8.82 -1.74
C LEU A 255 -10.62 7.30 -1.64
N ILE A 256 -10.12 6.59 -2.67
CA ILE A 256 -10.01 5.12 -2.67
C ILE A 256 -9.15 4.66 -1.48
N ASN A 257 -7.95 5.22 -1.35
CA ASN A 257 -7.01 4.84 -0.30
C ASN A 257 -7.55 5.19 1.10
N TYR A 258 -8.25 6.32 1.23
CA TYR A 258 -8.92 6.69 2.47
C TYR A 258 -10.04 5.71 2.83
N ALA A 259 -10.88 5.33 1.86
CA ALA A 259 -11.95 4.35 2.05
C ALA A 259 -11.40 2.98 2.50
N ILE A 260 -10.32 2.49 1.85
CA ILE A 260 -9.66 1.22 2.23
C ILE A 260 -9.12 1.28 3.66
N ASN A 261 -8.52 2.40 4.07
CA ASN A 261 -7.95 2.52 5.43
C ASN A 261 -9.02 2.68 6.53
N LYS A 262 -10.24 3.07 6.17
CA LYS A 262 -11.36 3.23 7.11
C LYS A 262 -12.18 1.95 7.29
N ALA A 263 -12.14 1.04 6.30
CA ALA A 263 -12.86 -0.24 6.32
C ALA A 263 -12.21 -1.23 7.30
#